data_b6d4cf76563288444f17d10c605ddb82
#
_entry.id   b6d4cf76563288444f17d10c605ddb82
#
_cell.length_a   1.000
_cell.length_b   1.000
_cell.length_c   1.000
_cell.angle_alpha   90.00
_cell.angle_beta   90.00
_cell.angle_gamma   90.00
#
_symmetry.space_group_name_H-M   'P 1'
#
loop_
_entity.id
_entity.type
_entity.pdbx_description
1 polymer ?
#
loop_
_entity_poly.entity_id
_entity_poly.type
_entity_poly.pdbx_seq_one_letter_code
_entity_poly.pdbx_strand_id
1 'polypeptide(L)'
;ALAIYYGGTIAMVVVVALTILFLIRSNIRYRRKMKAEHDDVFKGMMTSRDKAEVWTLLRRHMTESLMASVTFAESTFRQITDGLLKEDIKSLRKAERALGGEKDLLKRVRRRQMLAMRRIDRNLALEKNTWFHTASNASEQLYYCLKRLCEPCKEHVGNNFNPMPKVYLREFLPIRTRIFNLMVEIRRMMEQNDYSDIQNVL
;
A
#
# COMPACT_ATOMS: atom_id res chain seq x y z
N ALA A 1 -5.41 -20.53 -47.38
CA ALA A 1 -4.60 -19.47 -46.70
C ALA A 1 -5.44 -18.64 -45.71
N LEU A 2 -6.62 -18.13 -46.07
CA LEU A 2 -7.48 -17.30 -45.21
C LEU A 2 -7.97 -18.04 -43.95
N ALA A 3 -8.40 -19.30 -44.05
CA ALA A 3 -8.88 -20.10 -42.88
C ALA A 3 -7.80 -20.35 -41.86
N ILE A 4 -6.54 -20.52 -42.26
CA ILE A 4 -5.40 -20.70 -41.34
C ILE A 4 -5.07 -19.41 -40.60
N TYR A 5 -5.17 -18.26 -41.30
CA TYR A 5 -4.95 -16.93 -40.72
C TYR A 5 -6.00 -16.61 -39.65
N TYR A 6 -7.29 -16.82 -39.91
CA TYR A 6 -8.36 -16.59 -38.92
C TYR A 6 -8.31 -17.58 -37.78
N GLY A 7 -7.93 -18.84 -38.02
CA GLY A 7 -7.73 -19.82 -36.92
C GLY A 7 -6.60 -19.43 -35.97
N GLY A 8 -5.48 -18.92 -36.50
CA GLY A 8 -4.35 -18.44 -35.67
C GLY A 8 -4.69 -17.22 -34.83
N THR A 9 -5.42 -16.25 -35.40
CA THR A 9 -5.85 -15.04 -34.65
C THR A 9 -6.86 -15.38 -33.54
N ILE A 10 -7.82 -16.26 -33.79
CA ILE A 10 -8.78 -16.73 -32.78
C ILE A 10 -8.07 -17.47 -31.65
N ALA A 11 -7.13 -18.37 -31.96
CA ALA A 11 -6.34 -19.09 -30.97
C ALA A 11 -5.54 -18.13 -30.09
N MET A 12 -4.91 -17.12 -30.66
CA MET A 12 -4.16 -16.10 -29.92
C MET A 12 -5.05 -15.29 -28.97
N VAL A 13 -6.24 -14.87 -29.42
CA VAL A 13 -7.21 -14.15 -28.59
C VAL A 13 -7.69 -15.02 -27.41
N VAL A 14 -7.95 -16.30 -27.65
CA VAL A 14 -8.35 -17.23 -26.60
C VAL A 14 -7.25 -17.42 -25.57
N VAL A 15 -5.99 -17.58 -25.99
CA VAL A 15 -4.85 -17.71 -25.05
C VAL A 15 -4.68 -16.45 -24.21
N VAL A 16 -4.78 -15.26 -24.83
CA VAL A 16 -4.71 -13.99 -24.10
C VAL A 16 -5.86 -13.86 -23.09
N ALA A 17 -7.08 -14.21 -23.49
CA ALA A 17 -8.23 -14.19 -22.60
C ALA A 17 -8.07 -15.16 -21.41
N LEU A 18 -7.56 -16.37 -21.64
CA LEU A 18 -7.31 -17.35 -20.59
C LEU A 18 -6.19 -16.90 -19.62
N THR A 19 -5.12 -16.27 -20.15
CA THR A 19 -4.05 -15.72 -19.29
C THR A 19 -4.55 -14.57 -18.43
N ILE A 20 -5.37 -13.67 -18.98
CA ILE A 20 -6.00 -12.59 -18.22
C ILE A 20 -6.93 -13.16 -17.12
N LEU A 21 -7.77 -14.12 -17.45
CA LEU A 21 -8.64 -14.81 -16.48
C LEU A 21 -7.86 -15.51 -15.39
N PHE A 22 -6.75 -16.16 -15.73
CA PHE A 22 -5.86 -16.81 -14.77
C PHE A 22 -5.23 -15.79 -13.82
N LEU A 23 -4.73 -14.66 -14.33
CA LEU A 23 -4.15 -13.58 -13.53
C LEU A 23 -5.19 -12.94 -12.60
N ILE A 24 -6.41 -12.71 -13.09
CA ILE A 24 -7.51 -12.17 -12.26
C ILE A 24 -7.87 -13.16 -11.15
N ARG A 25 -8.02 -14.45 -11.46
CA ARG A 25 -8.33 -15.47 -10.46
C ARG A 25 -7.20 -15.67 -9.45
N SER A 26 -5.95 -15.64 -9.89
CA SER A 26 -4.78 -15.71 -9.03
C SER A 26 -4.75 -14.52 -8.04
N ASN A 27 -4.97 -13.30 -8.53
CA ASN A 27 -5.02 -12.09 -7.70
C ASN A 27 -6.18 -12.14 -6.68
N ILE A 28 -7.37 -12.61 -7.09
CA ILE A 28 -8.51 -12.77 -6.18
C ILE A 28 -8.22 -13.83 -5.10
N ARG A 29 -7.60 -14.95 -5.45
CA ARG A 29 -7.20 -16.00 -4.49
C ARG A 29 -6.16 -15.47 -3.51
N TYR A 30 -5.13 -14.76 -4.00
CA TYR A 30 -4.12 -14.14 -3.16
C TYR A 30 -4.73 -13.17 -2.16
N ARG A 31 -5.61 -12.25 -2.63
CA ARG A 31 -6.31 -11.30 -1.75
C ARG A 31 -7.20 -11.98 -0.71
N ARG A 32 -7.88 -13.06 -1.08
CA ARG A 32 -8.70 -13.87 -0.14
C ARG A 32 -7.84 -14.56 0.90
N LYS A 33 -6.70 -15.12 0.49
CA LYS A 33 -5.75 -15.78 1.41
C LYS A 33 -5.16 -14.78 2.40
N MET A 34 -4.69 -13.62 1.93
CA MET A 34 -4.18 -12.55 2.79
C MET A 34 -5.24 -12.01 3.76
N LYS A 35 -6.47 -11.87 3.30
CA LYS A 35 -7.58 -11.45 4.17
C LYS A 35 -7.89 -12.50 5.25
N ALA A 36 -7.94 -13.77 4.88
CA ALA A 36 -8.18 -14.87 5.82
C ALA A 36 -7.06 -14.96 6.86
N GLU A 37 -5.79 -14.88 6.45
CA GLU A 37 -4.64 -14.89 7.37
C GLU A 37 -4.69 -13.71 8.35
N HIS A 38 -5.06 -12.51 7.90
CA HIS A 38 -5.24 -11.33 8.75
C HIS A 38 -6.39 -11.49 9.75
N ASP A 39 -7.47 -12.14 9.34
CA ASP A 39 -8.61 -12.42 10.21
C ASP A 39 -8.26 -13.51 11.23
N ASP A 40 -7.43 -14.51 10.88
CA ASP A 40 -6.96 -15.56 11.79
C ASP A 40 -6.02 -15.02 12.86
N VAL A 41 -5.08 -14.13 12.51
CA VAL A 41 -4.20 -13.45 13.48
C VAL A 41 -5.04 -12.63 14.47
N PHE A 42 -6.03 -11.87 13.98
CA PHE A 42 -6.92 -11.12 14.86
C PHE A 42 -7.75 -12.04 15.77
N LYS A 43 -8.26 -13.14 15.24
CA LYS A 43 -8.96 -14.15 16.04
C LYS A 43 -8.05 -14.72 17.13
N GLY A 44 -6.79 -15.05 16.80
CA GLY A 44 -5.77 -15.49 17.76
C GLY A 44 -5.58 -14.46 18.88
N MET A 45 -5.40 -13.18 18.54
CA MET A 45 -5.30 -12.09 19.54
C MET A 45 -6.54 -11.98 20.44
N MET A 46 -7.74 -12.32 19.94
CA MET A 46 -8.98 -12.21 20.73
C MET A 46 -9.30 -13.46 21.54
N THR A 47 -8.80 -14.62 21.16
CA THR A 47 -9.10 -15.90 21.84
C THR A 47 -8.03 -16.36 22.81
N SER A 48 -6.76 -15.98 22.58
CA SER A 48 -5.67 -16.37 23.48
C SER A 48 -5.89 -15.84 24.89
N ARG A 49 -5.61 -16.68 25.90
CA ARG A 49 -5.56 -16.32 27.32
C ARG A 49 -4.17 -15.87 27.77
N ASP A 50 -3.14 -16.21 26.99
CA ASP A 50 -1.78 -15.81 27.28
C ASP A 50 -1.52 -14.38 26.75
N LYS A 51 -1.28 -13.46 27.69
CA LYS A 51 -1.00 -12.04 27.38
C LYS A 51 0.30 -11.85 26.61
N ALA A 52 1.30 -12.72 26.80
CA ALA A 52 2.56 -12.67 26.08
C ALA A 52 2.38 -13.10 24.60
N GLU A 53 1.56 -14.11 24.38
CA GLU A 53 1.18 -14.52 23.03
C GLU A 53 0.40 -13.41 22.31
N VAL A 54 -0.58 -12.78 22.97
CA VAL A 54 -1.33 -11.64 22.42
C VAL A 54 -0.38 -10.51 22.01
N TRP A 55 0.63 -10.19 22.85
CA TRP A 55 1.64 -9.18 22.51
C TRP A 55 2.45 -9.55 21.27
N THR A 56 2.89 -10.80 21.19
CA THR A 56 3.67 -11.30 20.05
C THR A 56 2.87 -11.19 18.74
N LEU A 57 1.60 -11.60 18.76
CA LEU A 57 0.70 -11.51 17.62
C LEU A 57 0.41 -10.03 17.25
N LEU A 58 0.19 -9.18 18.23
CA LEU A 58 -0.05 -7.75 18.02
C LEU A 58 1.16 -7.07 17.38
N ARG A 59 2.38 -7.31 17.89
CA ARG A 59 3.61 -6.76 17.35
C ARG A 59 3.80 -7.19 15.90
N ARG A 60 3.64 -8.47 15.61
CA ARG A 60 3.69 -9.00 14.24
C ARG A 60 2.66 -8.32 13.34
N HIS A 61 1.42 -8.27 13.76
CA HIS A 61 0.33 -7.63 12.99
C HIS A 61 0.59 -6.15 12.73
N MET A 62 1.18 -5.42 13.69
CA MET A 62 1.54 -4.01 13.50
C MET A 62 2.67 -3.84 12.49
N THR A 63 3.72 -4.65 12.55
CA THR A 63 4.82 -4.61 11.59
C THR A 63 4.34 -4.93 10.17
N GLU A 64 3.53 -5.99 10.02
CA GLU A 64 2.95 -6.39 8.74
C GLU A 64 2.03 -5.30 8.16
N SER A 65 1.20 -4.66 8.99
CA SER A 65 0.30 -3.59 8.54
C SER A 65 1.07 -2.32 8.17
N LEU A 66 2.13 -1.98 8.88
CA LEU A 66 2.99 -0.84 8.53
C LEU A 66 3.72 -1.10 7.20
N MET A 67 4.27 -2.30 7.01
CA MET A 67 4.90 -2.70 5.75
C MET A 67 3.91 -2.66 4.58
N ALA A 68 2.68 -3.11 4.78
CA ALA A 68 1.63 -3.01 3.78
C ALA A 68 1.32 -1.55 3.43
N SER A 69 1.29 -0.64 4.43
CA SER A 69 1.09 0.80 4.20
C SER A 69 2.24 1.43 3.42
N VAL A 70 3.49 1.07 3.68
CA VAL A 70 4.66 1.54 2.91
C VAL A 70 4.60 1.05 1.47
N THR A 71 4.29 -0.24 1.26
CA THR A 71 4.14 -0.83 -0.08
C THR A 71 2.99 -0.17 -0.87
N PHE A 72 1.88 0.09 -0.20
CA PHE A 72 0.77 0.84 -0.78
C PHE A 72 1.20 2.26 -1.15
N ALA A 73 1.93 2.94 -0.27
CA ALA A 73 2.42 4.30 -0.50
C ALA A 73 3.37 4.36 -1.71
N GLU A 74 4.33 3.45 -1.82
CA GLU A 74 5.25 3.34 -2.95
C GLU A 74 4.49 3.21 -4.29
N SER A 75 3.58 2.25 -4.37
CA SER A 75 2.81 1.99 -5.58
C SER A 75 1.86 3.13 -5.96
N THR A 76 1.20 3.73 -4.96
CA THR A 76 0.24 4.83 -5.16
C THR A 76 0.95 6.13 -5.51
N PHE A 77 2.08 6.46 -4.86
CA PHE A 77 2.91 7.60 -5.20
C PHE A 77 3.37 7.54 -6.65
N ARG A 78 3.87 6.37 -7.09
CA ARG A 78 4.25 6.14 -8.47
C ARG A 78 3.06 6.35 -9.42
N GLN A 79 1.91 5.78 -9.11
CA GLN A 79 0.71 5.89 -9.93
C GLN A 79 0.22 7.34 -10.06
N ILE A 80 0.24 8.13 -8.97
CA ILE A 80 -0.16 9.54 -8.97
C ILE A 80 0.80 10.37 -9.81
N THR A 81 2.10 10.22 -9.58
CA THR A 81 3.11 11.02 -10.27
C THR A 81 3.22 10.65 -11.76
N ASP A 82 3.10 9.37 -12.10
CA ASP A 82 3.02 8.93 -13.50
C ASP A 82 1.75 9.44 -14.18
N GLY A 83 0.61 9.42 -13.47
CA GLY A 83 -0.66 9.95 -13.97
C GLY A 83 -0.60 11.44 -14.27
N LEU A 84 0.08 12.23 -13.41
CA LEU A 84 0.33 13.64 -13.67
C LEU A 84 1.25 13.84 -14.88
N LEU A 85 2.39 13.15 -14.94
CA LEU A 85 3.38 13.30 -16.02
C LEU A 85 2.85 12.90 -17.41
N LYS A 86 1.94 11.92 -17.45
CA LYS A 86 1.32 11.40 -18.68
C LYS A 86 -0.05 12.00 -18.97
N GLU A 87 -0.51 12.92 -18.11
CA GLU A 87 -1.85 13.51 -18.18
C GLU A 87 -2.98 12.46 -18.22
N ASP A 88 -2.77 11.32 -17.52
CA ASP A 88 -3.71 10.22 -17.47
C ASP A 88 -4.69 10.36 -16.30
N ILE A 89 -5.84 11.00 -16.57
CA ILE A 89 -6.92 11.16 -15.59
C ILE A 89 -7.49 9.80 -15.10
N LYS A 90 -7.45 8.74 -15.91
CA LYS A 90 -7.96 7.42 -15.53
C LYS A 90 -7.08 6.81 -14.45
N SER A 91 -5.75 6.95 -14.57
CA SER A 91 -4.77 6.52 -13.57
C SER A 91 -4.98 7.27 -12.26
N LEU A 92 -5.17 8.60 -12.31
CA LEU A 92 -5.41 9.43 -11.11
C LEU A 92 -6.72 9.09 -10.40
N ARG A 93 -7.82 8.87 -11.15
CA ARG A 93 -9.09 8.39 -10.57
C ARG A 93 -8.97 6.98 -9.97
N LYS A 94 -8.10 6.13 -10.52
CA LYS A 94 -7.82 4.80 -9.94
C LYS A 94 -7.05 4.93 -8.63
N ALA A 95 -6.05 5.83 -8.56
CA ALA A 95 -5.31 6.14 -7.33
C ALA A 95 -6.24 6.70 -6.24
N GLU A 96 -7.14 7.63 -6.58
CA GLU A 96 -8.12 8.19 -5.64
C GLU A 96 -9.05 7.10 -5.04
N ARG A 97 -9.54 6.18 -5.87
CA ARG A 97 -10.37 5.05 -5.40
C ARG A 97 -9.58 4.12 -4.50
N ALA A 98 -8.31 3.85 -4.82
CA ALA A 98 -7.43 3.05 -3.99
C ALA A 98 -7.19 3.71 -2.63
N LEU A 99 -6.97 5.03 -2.60
CA LEU A 99 -6.85 5.82 -1.36
C LEU A 99 -8.13 5.73 -0.51
N GLY A 100 -9.33 5.78 -1.12
CA GLY A 100 -10.58 5.58 -0.39
C GLY A 100 -10.63 4.22 0.32
N GLY A 101 -10.26 3.15 -0.38
CA GLY A 101 -10.16 1.80 0.19
C GLY A 101 -9.14 1.68 1.32
N GLU A 102 -7.97 2.33 1.16
CA GLU A 102 -6.92 2.34 2.18
C GLU A 102 -7.36 3.02 3.47
N LYS A 103 -8.05 4.15 3.37
CA LYS A 103 -8.61 4.84 4.54
C LYS A 103 -9.49 3.93 5.40
N ASP A 104 -10.35 3.15 4.76
CA ASP A 104 -11.24 2.23 5.47
C ASP A 104 -10.47 1.04 6.05
N LEU A 105 -9.43 0.58 5.36
CA LEU A 105 -8.54 -0.47 5.86
C LEU A 105 -7.80 0.01 7.11
N LEU A 106 -7.15 1.18 7.08
CA LEU A 106 -6.43 1.75 8.22
C LEU A 106 -7.32 1.90 9.46
N LYS A 107 -8.56 2.36 9.29
CA LYS A 107 -9.53 2.44 10.40
C LYS A 107 -9.82 1.06 11.02
N ARG A 108 -10.01 0.03 10.19
CA ARG A 108 -10.28 -1.34 10.67
C ARG A 108 -9.06 -1.92 11.39
N VAL A 109 -7.87 -1.77 10.80
CA VAL A 109 -6.60 -2.23 11.38
C VAL A 109 -6.36 -1.58 12.74
N ARG A 110 -6.45 -0.25 12.81
CA ARG A 110 -6.29 0.49 14.08
C ARG A 110 -7.26 0.03 15.15
N ARG A 111 -8.55 -0.17 14.80
CA ARG A 111 -9.57 -0.67 15.75
C ARG A 111 -9.19 -2.05 16.31
N ARG A 112 -8.75 -2.97 15.45
CA ARG A 112 -8.33 -4.32 15.85
C ARG A 112 -7.11 -4.29 16.77
N GLN A 113 -6.12 -3.48 16.42
CA GLN A 113 -4.90 -3.29 17.21
C GLN A 113 -5.21 -2.68 18.58
N MET A 114 -6.09 -1.69 18.66
CA MET A 114 -6.52 -1.10 19.93
C MET A 114 -7.26 -2.12 20.83
N LEU A 115 -8.08 -3.00 20.26
CA LEU A 115 -8.72 -4.07 21.02
C LEU A 115 -7.69 -5.07 21.55
N ALA A 116 -6.68 -5.43 20.79
CA ALA A 116 -5.59 -6.29 21.20
C ALA A 116 -4.72 -5.64 22.30
N MET A 117 -4.44 -4.33 22.22
CA MET A 117 -3.72 -3.58 23.27
C MET A 117 -4.39 -3.65 24.65
N ARG A 118 -5.70 -3.76 24.69
CA ARG A 118 -6.44 -3.91 25.97
C ARG A 118 -6.31 -5.31 26.58
N ARG A 119 -5.81 -6.28 25.83
CA ARG A 119 -5.69 -7.68 26.25
C ARG A 119 -4.28 -8.06 26.71
N ILE A 120 -3.28 -7.26 26.41
CA ILE A 120 -1.91 -7.47 26.89
C ILE A 120 -1.75 -7.07 28.36
N ASP A 121 -0.60 -7.33 28.95
CA ASP A 121 -0.31 -6.89 30.31
C ASP A 121 -0.37 -5.38 30.43
N ARG A 122 -0.91 -4.88 31.58
CA ARG A 122 -1.13 -3.45 31.79
C ARG A 122 0.18 -2.64 31.79
N ASN A 123 1.22 -3.16 32.41
CA ASN A 123 2.50 -2.45 32.51
C ASN A 123 3.16 -2.41 31.13
N LEU A 124 3.11 -3.53 30.39
CA LEU A 124 3.59 -3.62 29.02
C LEU A 124 2.78 -2.69 28.09
N ALA A 125 1.47 -2.61 28.24
CA ALA A 125 0.63 -1.72 27.48
C ALA A 125 1.01 -0.24 27.68
N LEU A 126 1.30 0.16 28.91
CA LEU A 126 1.77 1.51 29.24
C LEU A 126 3.16 1.78 28.65
N GLU A 127 4.10 0.84 28.79
CA GLU A 127 5.45 0.96 28.22
C GLU A 127 5.43 1.10 26.71
N LYS A 128 4.62 0.31 26.02
CA LYS A 128 4.56 0.28 24.53
C LYS A 128 3.55 1.24 23.91
N ASN A 129 2.86 2.03 24.71
CA ASN A 129 1.80 2.93 24.24
C ASN A 129 2.31 3.95 23.21
N THR A 130 3.45 4.59 23.48
CA THR A 130 4.04 5.57 22.56
C THR A 130 4.41 4.92 21.23
N TRP A 131 5.08 3.76 21.27
CA TRP A 131 5.43 3.00 20.08
C TRP A 131 4.19 2.63 19.25
N PHE A 132 3.13 2.16 19.93
CA PHE A 132 1.87 1.80 19.29
C PHE A 132 1.25 2.99 18.54
N HIS A 133 1.15 4.14 19.19
CA HIS A 133 0.57 5.33 18.58
C HIS A 133 1.44 5.88 17.46
N THR A 134 2.76 5.88 17.62
CA THR A 134 3.68 6.33 16.57
C THR A 134 3.57 5.48 15.31
N ALA A 135 3.60 4.15 15.43
CA ALA A 135 3.45 3.25 14.28
C ALA A 135 2.09 3.40 13.58
N SER A 136 1.02 3.52 14.36
CA SER A 136 -0.34 3.72 13.85
C SER A 136 -0.47 5.06 13.12
N ASN A 137 0.09 6.14 13.69
CA ASN A 137 0.06 7.46 13.09
C ASN A 137 0.92 7.55 11.83
N ALA A 138 2.06 6.84 11.76
CA ALA A 138 2.90 6.82 10.56
C ALA A 138 2.12 6.34 9.32
N SER A 139 1.34 5.26 9.44
CA SER A 139 0.49 4.77 8.35
C SER A 139 -0.57 5.79 7.94
N GLU A 140 -1.21 6.47 8.91
CA GLU A 140 -2.19 7.52 8.63
C GLU A 140 -1.54 8.73 7.95
N GLN A 141 -0.33 9.14 8.36
CA GLN A 141 0.39 10.25 7.73
C GLN A 141 0.76 9.94 6.28
N LEU A 142 1.25 8.73 5.98
CA LEU A 142 1.50 8.30 4.61
C LEU A 142 0.24 8.43 3.74
N TYR A 143 -0.90 7.96 4.24
CA TYR A 143 -2.18 8.10 3.55
C TYR A 143 -2.53 9.57 3.28
N TYR A 144 -2.43 10.45 4.30
CA TYR A 144 -2.77 11.86 4.13
C TYR A 144 -1.83 12.59 3.17
N CYS A 145 -0.54 12.28 3.18
CA CYS A 145 0.42 12.85 2.22
C CYS A 145 0.06 12.46 0.79
N LEU A 146 -0.26 11.18 0.55
CA LEU A 146 -0.67 10.70 -0.77
C LEU A 146 -2.00 11.31 -1.23
N LYS A 147 -2.95 11.47 -0.31
CA LYS A 147 -4.23 12.12 -0.62
C LYS A 147 -4.02 13.56 -1.05
N ARG A 148 -3.24 14.34 -0.28
CA ARG A 148 -2.90 15.73 -0.60
C ARG A 148 -2.14 15.89 -1.90
N LEU A 149 -1.35 14.87 -2.30
CA LEU A 149 -0.69 14.84 -3.59
C LEU A 149 -1.66 14.49 -4.73
N CYS A 150 -2.55 13.54 -4.50
CA CYS A 150 -3.49 13.05 -5.52
C CYS A 150 -4.52 14.10 -5.93
N GLU A 151 -5.05 14.86 -4.97
CA GLU A 151 -6.12 15.85 -5.22
C GLU A 151 -5.71 16.92 -6.25
N PRO A 152 -4.61 17.68 -6.08
CA PRO A 152 -4.19 18.68 -7.05
C PRO A 152 -3.73 18.08 -8.38
N CYS A 153 -3.10 16.90 -8.37
CA CYS A 153 -2.74 16.22 -9.62
C CYS A 153 -3.98 15.85 -10.45
N LYS A 154 -5.02 15.33 -9.77
CA LYS A 154 -6.28 14.99 -10.42
C LYS A 154 -7.02 16.23 -10.93
N GLU A 155 -7.02 17.31 -10.18
CA GLU A 155 -7.62 18.59 -10.56
C GLU A 155 -6.90 19.19 -11.78
N HIS A 156 -5.57 19.18 -11.76
CA HIS A 156 -4.76 19.69 -12.88
C HIS A 156 -5.09 18.97 -14.19
N VAL A 157 -5.03 17.65 -14.18
CA VAL A 157 -5.30 16.85 -15.41
C VAL A 157 -6.79 16.83 -15.75
N GLY A 158 -7.68 16.85 -14.76
CA GLY A 158 -9.12 16.83 -14.97
C GLY A 158 -9.68 18.10 -15.58
N ASN A 159 -9.07 19.25 -15.31
CA ASN A 159 -9.44 20.56 -15.85
C ASN A 159 -8.69 20.89 -17.16
N ASN A 160 -7.90 19.95 -17.70
CA ASN A 160 -7.09 20.14 -18.90
C ASN A 160 -6.18 21.38 -18.79
N PHE A 161 -5.55 21.61 -17.63
CA PHE A 161 -4.55 22.65 -17.49
C PHE A 161 -3.33 22.34 -18.37
N ASN A 162 -2.58 23.39 -18.73
CA ASN A 162 -1.40 23.20 -19.55
C ASN A 162 -0.42 22.22 -18.91
N PRO A 163 0.20 21.33 -19.70
CA PRO A 163 1.22 20.41 -19.20
C PRO A 163 2.31 21.10 -18.43
N MET A 164 2.88 20.40 -17.45
CA MET A 164 3.95 20.96 -16.62
C MET A 164 5.13 21.44 -17.47
N PRO A 165 5.51 22.73 -17.40
CA PRO A 165 6.63 23.28 -18.17
C PRO A 165 7.94 22.51 -17.93
N LYS A 166 8.79 22.42 -18.96
CA LYS A 166 10.08 21.69 -18.87
C LYS A 166 10.99 22.14 -17.74
N VAL A 167 10.91 23.42 -17.35
CA VAL A 167 11.68 23.96 -16.21
C VAL A 167 11.28 23.27 -14.91
N TYR A 168 9.98 23.19 -14.63
CA TYR A 168 9.46 22.54 -13.42
C TYR A 168 9.65 21.02 -13.47
N LEU A 169 9.55 20.40 -14.64
CA LEU A 169 9.86 18.96 -14.76
C LEU A 169 11.29 18.64 -14.37
N ARG A 170 12.26 19.52 -14.73
CA ARG A 170 13.67 19.33 -14.38
C ARG A 170 13.90 19.33 -12.88
N GLU A 171 13.13 20.09 -12.12
CA GLU A 171 13.20 20.14 -10.66
C GLU A 171 12.37 19.01 -10.02
N PHE A 172 11.19 18.71 -10.56
CA PHE A 172 10.28 17.72 -10.01
C PHE A 172 10.81 16.28 -10.12
N LEU A 173 11.40 15.89 -11.25
CA LEU A 173 11.83 14.51 -11.48
C LEU A 173 12.89 14.01 -10.50
N PRO A 174 13.93 14.78 -10.13
CA PRO A 174 14.89 14.37 -9.11
C PRO A 174 14.22 14.17 -7.73
N ILE A 175 13.33 15.09 -7.33
CA ILE A 175 12.60 15.00 -6.06
C ILE A 175 11.72 13.76 -6.05
N ARG A 176 10.94 13.52 -7.13
CA ARG A 176 10.13 12.33 -7.30
C ARG A 176 10.95 11.06 -7.14
N THR A 177 12.09 10.99 -7.83
CA THR A 177 12.99 9.83 -7.81
C THR A 177 13.55 9.60 -6.40
N ARG A 178 13.97 10.66 -5.72
CA ARG A 178 14.48 10.57 -4.35
C ARG A 178 13.42 10.04 -3.39
N ILE A 179 12.20 10.58 -3.42
CA ILE A 179 11.09 10.11 -2.57
C ILE A 179 10.77 8.65 -2.85
N PHE A 180 10.72 8.25 -4.13
CA PHE A 180 10.46 6.87 -4.51
C PHE A 180 11.54 5.93 -3.97
N ASN A 181 12.82 6.28 -4.16
CA ASN A 181 13.94 5.47 -3.67
C ASN A 181 13.93 5.34 -2.14
N LEU A 182 13.59 6.42 -1.41
CA LEU A 182 13.44 6.37 0.05
C LEU A 182 12.34 5.38 0.47
N MET A 183 11.20 5.36 -0.21
CA MET A 183 10.13 4.39 0.10
C MET A 183 10.57 2.95 -0.18
N VAL A 184 11.28 2.72 -1.28
CA VAL A 184 11.84 1.40 -1.64
C VAL A 184 12.84 0.94 -0.58
N GLU A 185 13.72 1.84 -0.13
CA GLU A 185 14.74 1.55 0.87
C GLU A 185 14.11 1.23 2.24
N ILE A 186 13.16 2.04 2.69
CA ILE A 186 12.41 1.78 3.93
C ILE A 186 11.73 0.40 3.86
N ARG A 187 11.08 0.07 2.74
CA ARG A 187 10.46 -1.25 2.55
C ARG A 187 11.50 -2.36 2.63
N ARG A 188 12.66 -2.21 1.97
CA ARG A 188 13.76 -3.17 2.01
C ARG A 188 14.27 -3.42 3.44
N MET A 189 14.52 -2.35 4.20
CA MET A 189 14.94 -2.45 5.60
C MET A 189 13.91 -3.20 6.45
N MET A 190 12.63 -2.94 6.24
CA MET A 190 11.56 -3.62 6.97
C MET A 190 11.46 -5.11 6.58
N GLU A 191 11.61 -5.45 5.31
CA GLU A 191 11.60 -6.83 4.80
C GLU A 191 12.78 -7.64 5.35
N GLN A 192 13.95 -7.03 5.41
CA GLN A 192 15.19 -7.64 5.89
C GLN A 192 15.31 -7.60 7.43
N ASN A 193 14.46 -6.81 8.10
CA ASN A 193 14.57 -6.48 9.53
C ASN A 193 15.98 -5.96 9.89
N ASP A 194 16.60 -5.24 8.95
CA ASP A 194 17.92 -4.62 9.10
C ASP A 194 17.78 -3.10 8.98
N TYR A 195 18.11 -2.40 10.05
CA TYR A 195 17.99 -0.94 10.19
C TYR A 195 19.37 -0.28 10.41
N SER A 196 20.47 -0.96 10.08
CA SER A 196 21.83 -0.44 10.27
C SER A 196 22.08 0.86 9.51
N ASP A 197 21.49 0.99 8.31
CA ASP A 197 21.65 2.15 7.43
C ASP A 197 20.60 3.26 7.64
N ILE A 198 19.78 3.19 8.68
CA ILE A 198 18.67 4.13 8.87
C ILE A 198 19.11 5.59 8.94
N GLN A 199 20.31 5.85 9.46
CA GLN A 199 20.88 7.21 9.53
C GLN A 199 21.24 7.77 8.17
N ASN A 200 21.50 6.94 7.16
CA ASN A 200 21.80 7.38 5.80
C ASN A 200 20.52 7.69 5.00
N VAL A 201 19.36 7.27 5.52
CA VAL A 201 18.04 7.45 4.91
C VAL A 201 17.35 8.71 5.44
N LEU A 202 17.70 9.13 6.66
CA LEU A 202 17.19 10.34 7.31
C LEU A 202 17.97 11.58 6.88
#